data_6d12308cf4be4ff776c4f4e895cd27d6
#
_entry.id   6d12308cf4be4ff776c4f4e895cd27d6
#
_cell.length_a   1.000
_cell.length_b   1.000
_cell.length_c   1.000
_cell.angle_alpha   90.00
_cell.angle_beta   90.00
_cell.angle_gamma   90.00
#
_symmetry.space_group_name_H-M   'P 1'
#
loop_
_entity.id
_entity.type
_entity.pdbx_description
1 polymer ?
#
loop_
_entity_poly.entity_id
_entity_poly.type
_entity_poly.pdbx_seq_one_letter_code
_entity_poly.pdbx_strand_id
1 'polypeptide(L)'
;MNYLSEMLKLPVLDVDGEKLGVVNDFGIATGEVFPHVTSLAFRGPGKTPFMISWRKWVDRIDETGVHLKSPATEIRFSYLQPTELLLARDVLNKQIVDTQGMKVVRVNDIKFSMSGENQLRLLGAEVGARGLLRAISPALEHVVESFMKHLGKPLGEDIIAWSCMDLLDRSTKN
;
A
#
# COMPACT_ATOMS: atom_id res chain seq x y z
N MET A 1 -5.36 -10.53 -2.48
CA MET A 1 -4.72 -9.20 -2.69
C MET A 1 -4.29 -8.65 -1.35
N ASN A 2 -2.99 -8.69 -1.06
CA ASN A 2 -2.44 -8.37 0.25
C ASN A 2 -1.24 -7.41 0.20
N TYR A 3 -0.86 -6.98 -0.99
CA TYR A 3 0.33 -6.14 -1.18
C TYR A 3 0.00 -4.81 -1.84
N LEU A 4 0.74 -3.77 -1.46
CA LEU A 4 0.57 -2.43 -2.01
C LEU A 4 0.70 -2.42 -3.54
N SER A 5 1.69 -3.15 -4.09
CA SER A 5 1.90 -3.24 -5.53
C SER A 5 0.70 -3.79 -6.31
N GLU A 6 -0.11 -4.64 -5.69
CA GLU A 6 -1.34 -5.18 -6.29
C GLU A 6 -2.49 -4.18 -6.28
N MET A 7 -2.44 -3.20 -5.38
CA MET A 7 -3.50 -2.21 -5.17
C MET A 7 -3.26 -0.90 -5.92
N LEU A 8 -2.00 -0.57 -6.20
CA LEU A 8 -1.65 0.60 -6.99
C LEU A 8 -2.20 0.45 -8.41
N LYS A 9 -2.78 1.52 -8.94
CA LYS A 9 -3.45 1.58 -10.24
C LYS A 9 -4.81 0.86 -10.34
N LEU A 10 -5.36 0.33 -9.26
CA LEU A 10 -6.75 -0.08 -9.23
C LEU A 10 -7.66 1.11 -9.55
N PRO A 11 -8.78 0.90 -10.27
CA PRO A 11 -9.74 1.97 -10.46
C PRO A 11 -10.44 2.35 -9.15
N VAL A 12 -10.74 3.62 -9.01
CA VAL A 12 -11.61 4.15 -7.96
C VAL A 12 -12.99 4.38 -8.58
N LEU A 13 -13.98 3.65 -8.08
CA LEU A 13 -15.34 3.63 -8.61
C LEU A 13 -16.32 4.19 -7.58
N ASP A 14 -17.22 5.05 -8.00
CA ASP A 14 -18.28 5.53 -7.14
C ASP A 14 -19.40 4.48 -6.95
N VAL A 15 -20.45 4.81 -6.20
CA VAL A 15 -21.55 3.90 -5.93
C VAL A 15 -22.30 3.47 -7.20
N ASP A 16 -22.30 4.29 -8.24
CA ASP A 16 -22.94 4.03 -9.52
C ASP A 16 -22.02 3.30 -10.51
N GLY A 17 -20.79 2.99 -10.11
CA GLY A 17 -19.77 2.35 -10.94
C GLY A 17 -19.01 3.31 -11.85
N GLU A 18 -19.18 4.61 -11.68
CA GLU A 18 -18.42 5.61 -12.42
C GLU A 18 -16.98 5.65 -11.95
N LYS A 19 -16.04 5.60 -12.89
CA LYS A 19 -14.61 5.68 -12.61
C LYS A 19 -14.19 7.12 -12.35
N LEU A 20 -13.71 7.38 -11.14
CA LEU A 20 -13.19 8.69 -10.72
C LEU A 20 -11.71 8.87 -11.00
N GLY A 21 -10.97 7.78 -11.04
CA GLY A 21 -9.53 7.80 -11.23
C GLY A 21 -8.88 6.47 -10.91
N VAL A 22 -7.60 6.50 -10.61
CA VAL A 22 -6.79 5.32 -10.27
C VAL A 22 -6.07 5.53 -8.94
N VAL A 23 -5.97 4.47 -8.16
CA VAL A 23 -5.25 4.48 -6.88
C VAL A 23 -3.80 4.88 -7.10
N ASN A 24 -3.33 5.83 -6.30
CA ASN A 24 -1.96 6.33 -6.34
C ASN A 24 -1.18 6.05 -5.04
N ASP A 25 -1.86 6.10 -3.89
CA ASP A 25 -1.24 5.89 -2.59
C ASP A 25 -2.30 5.62 -1.50
N PHE A 26 -1.84 5.15 -0.36
CA PHE A 26 -2.64 5.00 0.85
C PHE A 26 -2.00 5.75 2.00
N GLY A 27 -2.79 6.50 2.75
CA GLY A 27 -2.37 7.14 3.99
C GLY A 27 -2.62 6.24 5.20
N ILE A 28 -1.70 6.23 6.12
CA ILE A 28 -1.84 5.57 7.42
C ILE A 28 -1.58 6.57 8.54
N ALA A 29 -2.26 6.40 9.67
CA ALA A 29 -1.91 7.09 10.90
C ALA A 29 -0.81 6.32 11.62
N THR A 30 0.28 7.00 11.96
CA THR A 30 1.38 6.42 12.72
C THR A 30 1.05 6.36 14.21
N GLY A 31 1.46 5.31 14.90
CA GLY A 31 1.29 5.18 16.35
C GLY A 31 0.63 3.89 16.79
N GLU A 32 0.06 3.11 15.88
CA GLU A 32 -0.44 1.77 16.15
C GLU A 32 0.59 0.72 15.72
N VAL A 33 0.55 -0.45 16.37
CA VAL A 33 1.40 -1.60 15.99
C VAL A 33 1.04 -2.13 14.61
N PHE A 34 -0.25 -2.17 14.31
CA PHE A 34 -0.79 -2.49 12.99
C PHE A 34 -1.67 -1.33 12.51
N PRO A 35 -1.06 -0.26 11.97
CA PRO A 35 -1.82 0.91 11.53
C PRO A 35 -2.85 0.55 10.47
N HIS A 36 -4.03 1.10 10.58
CA HIS A 36 -5.03 0.98 9.53
C HIS A 36 -4.91 2.13 8.52
N VAL A 37 -5.37 1.87 7.32
CA VAL A 37 -5.44 2.88 6.27
C VAL A 37 -6.50 3.92 6.66
N THR A 38 -6.11 5.19 6.59
CA THR A 38 -6.95 6.34 6.96
C THR A 38 -7.31 7.22 5.78
N SER A 39 -6.52 7.18 4.72
CA SER A 39 -6.70 8.01 3.52
C SER A 39 -6.45 7.23 2.24
N LEU A 40 -7.20 7.58 1.21
CA LEU A 40 -6.98 7.11 -0.16
C LEU A 40 -6.53 8.28 -1.02
N ALA A 41 -5.38 8.15 -1.65
CA ALA A 41 -4.91 9.06 -2.68
C ALA A 41 -5.11 8.43 -4.06
N PHE A 42 -5.71 9.16 -4.98
CA PHE A 42 -5.91 8.71 -6.35
C PHE A 42 -5.71 9.85 -7.35
N ARG A 43 -5.49 9.47 -8.59
CA ARG A 43 -5.35 10.41 -9.69
C ARG A 43 -6.55 10.33 -10.61
N GLY A 44 -7.22 11.46 -10.77
CA GLY A 44 -8.34 11.63 -11.69
C GLY A 44 -7.90 12.01 -13.11
N PRO A 45 -8.83 12.54 -13.91
CA PRO A 45 -8.55 12.99 -15.27
C PRO A 45 -7.39 13.99 -15.31
N GLY A 46 -6.53 13.86 -16.33
CA GLY A 46 -5.34 14.72 -16.44
C GLY A 46 -4.28 14.48 -15.35
N LYS A 47 -4.33 13.34 -14.67
CA LYS A 47 -3.47 12.99 -13.52
C LYS A 47 -3.61 13.94 -12.32
N THR A 48 -4.74 14.60 -12.20
CA THR A 48 -5.04 15.49 -11.06
C THR A 48 -5.09 14.68 -9.77
N PRO A 49 -4.30 15.07 -8.75
CA PRO A 49 -4.26 14.34 -7.48
C PRO A 49 -5.47 14.68 -6.61
N PHE A 50 -6.07 13.65 -6.03
CA PHE A 50 -7.14 13.75 -5.04
C PHE A 50 -6.84 12.90 -3.83
N MET A 51 -7.36 13.31 -2.68
CA MET A 51 -7.30 12.54 -1.44
C MET A 51 -8.67 12.57 -0.75
N ILE A 52 -9.09 11.43 -0.22
CA ILE A 52 -10.33 11.26 0.51
C ILE A 52 -10.11 10.46 1.79
N SER A 53 -10.99 10.65 2.78
CA SER A 53 -11.03 9.82 3.98
C SER A 53 -11.42 8.39 3.63
N TRP A 54 -10.60 7.43 4.03
CA TRP A 54 -10.89 6.01 3.84
C TRP A 54 -12.17 5.59 4.55
N ARG A 55 -12.26 5.86 5.85
CA ARG A 55 -13.41 5.47 6.68
C ARG A 55 -14.71 6.06 6.20
N LYS A 56 -14.68 7.32 5.75
CA LYS A 56 -15.89 8.04 5.38
C LYS A 56 -16.45 7.62 4.02
N TRP A 57 -15.58 7.32 3.06
CA TRP A 57 -15.98 7.17 1.66
C TRP A 57 -15.80 5.79 1.07
N VAL A 58 -14.91 4.95 1.60
CA VAL A 58 -14.64 3.62 1.03
C VAL A 58 -15.58 2.58 1.60
N ASP A 59 -16.29 1.91 0.71
CA ASP A 59 -17.18 0.79 1.02
C ASP A 59 -16.39 -0.52 1.08
N ARG A 60 -15.66 -0.83 0.02
CA ARG A 60 -14.83 -2.02 -0.07
C ARG A 60 -13.68 -1.85 -1.06
N ILE A 61 -12.70 -2.72 -0.94
CA ILE A 61 -11.63 -2.89 -1.92
C ILE A 61 -11.57 -4.36 -2.33
N ASP A 62 -11.52 -4.60 -3.63
CA ASP A 62 -11.37 -5.93 -4.22
C ASP A 62 -10.55 -5.86 -5.51
N GLU A 63 -10.44 -6.96 -6.23
CA GLU A 63 -9.67 -7.05 -7.48
C GLU A 63 -10.23 -6.16 -8.59
N THR A 64 -11.48 -5.74 -8.50
CA THR A 64 -12.12 -4.86 -9.49
C THR A 64 -11.86 -3.39 -9.22
N GLY A 65 -11.49 -3.02 -8.01
CA GLY A 65 -11.17 -1.65 -7.65
C GLY A 65 -11.47 -1.29 -6.20
N VAL A 66 -11.35 0.00 -5.92
CA VAL A 66 -11.81 0.61 -4.68
C VAL A 66 -13.21 1.18 -4.94
N HIS A 67 -14.19 0.66 -4.21
CA HIS A 67 -15.60 1.02 -4.35
C HIS A 67 -16.01 2.00 -3.27
N LEU A 68 -16.54 3.15 -3.69
CA LEU A 68 -16.98 4.20 -2.78
C LEU A 68 -18.46 4.07 -2.41
N LYS A 69 -18.82 4.65 -1.27
CA LYS A 69 -20.20 4.57 -0.70
C LYS A 69 -21.19 5.51 -1.37
N SER A 70 -20.70 6.54 -2.05
CA SER A 70 -21.48 7.67 -2.50
C SER A 70 -21.19 8.02 -3.95
N PRO A 71 -22.11 8.74 -4.64
CA PRO A 71 -21.84 9.25 -5.97
C PRO A 71 -20.71 10.30 -5.94
N ALA A 72 -20.02 10.44 -7.06
CA ALA A 72 -18.90 11.38 -7.21
C ALA A 72 -19.23 12.79 -6.76
N THR A 73 -20.45 13.24 -7.00
CA THR A 73 -20.92 14.59 -6.66
C THR A 73 -21.02 14.88 -5.17
N GLU A 74 -21.09 13.83 -4.33
CA GLU A 74 -21.20 13.97 -2.87
C GLU A 74 -19.86 13.83 -2.15
N ILE A 75 -18.83 13.32 -2.83
CA ILE A 75 -17.54 13.04 -2.23
C ILE A 75 -16.81 14.34 -1.94
N ARG A 76 -16.29 14.46 -0.73
CA ARG A 76 -15.49 15.61 -0.29
C ARG A 76 -14.03 15.22 -0.14
N PHE A 77 -13.15 16.06 -0.67
CA PHE A 77 -11.71 15.84 -0.57
C PHE A 77 -11.19 16.26 0.80
N SER A 78 -10.11 15.60 1.19
CA SER A 78 -9.38 15.87 2.43
C SER A 78 -7.91 16.14 2.13
N TYR A 79 -7.17 16.51 3.17
CA TYR A 79 -5.73 16.74 3.09
C TYR A 79 -4.99 15.80 4.03
N LEU A 80 -3.74 15.47 3.67
CA LEU A 80 -2.87 14.67 4.51
C LEU A 80 -2.66 15.37 5.85
N GLN A 81 -2.96 14.65 6.93
CA GLN A 81 -2.77 15.16 8.28
C GLN A 81 -1.31 15.02 8.72
N PRO A 82 -0.80 15.86 9.65
CA PRO A 82 0.58 15.77 10.13
C PRO A 82 0.95 14.40 10.75
N THR A 83 -0.04 13.67 11.25
CA THR A 83 0.12 12.33 11.84
C THR A 83 0.05 11.19 10.83
N GLU A 84 -0.21 11.49 9.56
CA GLU A 84 -0.32 10.51 8.49
C GLU A 84 0.96 10.41 7.66
N LEU A 85 1.23 9.19 7.15
CA LEU A 85 2.23 8.92 6.12
C LEU A 85 1.54 8.40 4.86
N LEU A 86 2.10 8.71 3.70
CA LEU A 86 1.74 8.09 2.43
C LEU A 86 2.70 6.94 2.14
N LEU A 87 2.18 5.72 2.01
CA LEU A 87 3.00 4.51 1.94
C LEU A 87 3.86 4.42 0.68
N ALA A 88 3.30 4.71 -0.48
CA ALA A 88 4.08 4.65 -1.72
C ALA A 88 5.12 5.78 -1.80
N ARG A 89 4.77 6.98 -1.35
CA ARG A 89 5.67 8.13 -1.35
C ARG A 89 6.78 8.02 -0.32
N ASP A 90 6.42 7.62 0.92
CA ASP A 90 7.30 7.79 2.09
C ASP A 90 8.00 6.50 2.54
N VAL A 91 7.51 5.33 2.12
CA VAL A 91 8.00 4.02 2.59
C VAL A 91 8.44 3.11 1.45
N LEU A 92 7.64 2.99 0.39
CA LEU A 92 7.95 2.11 -0.73
C LEU A 92 9.25 2.53 -1.43
N ASN A 93 10.12 1.58 -1.71
CA ASN A 93 11.45 1.78 -2.31
C ASN A 93 12.43 2.63 -1.47
N LYS A 94 12.10 2.89 -0.21
CA LYS A 94 12.98 3.58 0.72
C LYS A 94 13.83 2.58 1.51
N GLN A 95 14.95 3.07 2.01
CA GLN A 95 15.75 2.34 2.98
C GLN A 95 15.18 2.55 4.38
N ILE A 96 15.12 1.46 5.13
CA ILE A 96 14.67 1.43 6.51
C ILE A 96 15.70 0.72 7.39
N VAL A 97 15.66 0.98 8.68
CA VAL A 97 16.42 0.22 9.67
C VAL A 97 15.52 -0.90 10.21
N ASP A 98 15.97 -2.13 10.05
CA ASP A 98 15.44 -3.27 10.79
C ASP A 98 16.00 -3.23 12.22
N THR A 99 15.16 -2.85 13.18
CA THR A 99 15.60 -2.66 14.57
C THR A 99 15.91 -3.97 15.28
N GLN A 100 15.42 -5.10 14.80
CA GLN A 100 15.74 -6.43 15.34
C GLN A 100 16.97 -7.05 14.66
N GLY A 101 17.06 -6.96 13.35
CA GLY A 101 18.20 -7.43 12.59
C GLY A 101 19.40 -6.48 12.60
N MET A 102 19.24 -5.28 13.14
CA MET A 102 20.27 -4.24 13.21
C MET A 102 20.96 -3.97 11.84
N LYS A 103 20.16 -3.90 10.81
CA LYS A 103 20.65 -3.69 9.44
C LYS A 103 19.74 -2.71 8.68
N VAL A 104 20.34 -2.08 7.66
CA VAL A 104 19.60 -1.24 6.71
C VAL A 104 19.15 -2.10 5.55
N VAL A 105 17.88 -2.02 5.20
CA VAL A 105 17.27 -2.77 4.10
C VAL A 105 16.36 -1.86 3.27
N ARG A 106 16.10 -2.26 2.03
CA ARG A 106 15.18 -1.56 1.14
C ARG A 106 13.81 -2.19 1.16
N VAL A 107 12.77 -1.37 1.24
CA VAL A 107 11.38 -1.81 1.13
C VAL A 107 11.03 -2.07 -0.33
N ASN A 108 10.75 -3.32 -0.66
CA ASN A 108 10.38 -3.72 -2.01
C ASN A 108 8.85 -3.75 -2.22
N ASP A 109 8.11 -4.04 -1.17
CA ASP A 109 6.65 -4.01 -1.16
C ASP A 109 6.13 -3.82 0.28
N ILE A 110 4.83 -3.63 0.42
CA ILE A 110 4.17 -3.46 1.71
C ILE A 110 3.03 -4.45 1.81
N LYS A 111 2.99 -5.20 2.91
CA LYS A 111 2.00 -6.21 3.17
C LYS A 111 0.89 -5.68 4.07
N PHE A 112 -0.35 -5.95 3.64
CA PHE A 112 -1.57 -5.64 4.38
C PHE A 112 -2.29 -6.90 4.85
N SER A 113 -3.10 -6.74 5.87
CA SER A 113 -4.16 -7.65 6.27
C SER A 113 -5.51 -6.99 6.03
N MET A 114 -6.45 -7.73 5.52
CA MET A 114 -7.84 -7.30 5.41
C MET A 114 -8.65 -7.86 6.58
N SER A 115 -9.33 -6.96 7.28
CA SER A 115 -10.30 -7.31 8.32
C SER A 115 -11.68 -6.84 7.86
N GLY A 116 -12.44 -7.74 7.22
CA GLY A 116 -13.65 -7.34 6.49
C GLY A 116 -13.34 -6.76 5.10
N GLU A 117 -14.34 -6.19 4.45
CA GLU A 117 -14.24 -5.73 3.06
C GLU A 117 -13.58 -4.35 2.91
N ASN A 118 -13.51 -3.58 3.98
CA ASN A 118 -13.07 -2.19 3.95
C ASN A 118 -12.01 -1.82 4.98
N GLN A 119 -11.52 -2.76 5.77
CA GLN A 119 -10.47 -2.49 6.74
C GLN A 119 -9.14 -3.06 6.30
N LEU A 120 -8.26 -2.18 5.87
CA LEU A 120 -6.87 -2.50 5.57
C LEU A 120 -5.98 -2.13 6.75
N ARG A 121 -5.21 -3.10 7.22
CA ARG A 121 -4.17 -2.88 8.23
C ARG A 121 -2.80 -3.17 7.67
N LEU A 122 -1.87 -2.31 7.97
CA LEU A 122 -0.47 -2.48 7.62
C LEU A 122 0.16 -3.55 8.52
N LEU A 123 0.70 -4.60 7.92
CA LEU A 123 1.44 -5.63 8.63
C LEU A 123 2.93 -5.30 8.69
N GLY A 124 3.54 -4.99 7.58
CA GLY A 124 4.96 -4.72 7.50
C GLY A 124 5.48 -4.50 6.10
N ALA A 125 6.79 -4.41 6.00
CA ALA A 125 7.52 -4.20 4.76
C ALA A 125 8.13 -5.51 4.27
N GLU A 126 7.97 -5.82 2.98
CA GLU A 126 8.69 -6.90 2.33
C GLU A 126 10.01 -6.39 1.79
N VAL A 127 11.10 -7.05 2.19
CA VAL A 127 12.47 -6.65 1.88
C VAL A 127 13.23 -7.71 1.10
N GLY A 128 12.60 -8.86 0.84
CA GLY A 128 13.19 -9.99 0.14
C GLY A 128 13.08 -9.91 -1.38
N ALA A 129 13.71 -10.88 -2.05
CA ALA A 129 13.73 -10.98 -3.51
C ALA A 129 12.34 -11.15 -4.14
N ARG A 130 11.41 -11.81 -3.44
CA ARG A 130 10.04 -12.01 -3.93
C ARG A 130 9.29 -10.70 -4.11
N GLY A 131 9.38 -9.79 -3.16
CA GLY A 131 8.78 -8.46 -3.27
C GLY A 131 9.40 -7.62 -4.39
N LEU A 132 10.71 -7.74 -4.59
CA LEU A 132 11.38 -7.07 -5.70
C LEU A 132 10.87 -7.57 -7.06
N LEU A 133 10.71 -8.87 -7.23
CA LEU A 133 10.18 -9.47 -8.47
C LEU A 133 8.73 -9.03 -8.73
N ARG A 134 7.89 -9.00 -7.70
CA ARG A 134 6.51 -8.53 -7.80
C ARG A 134 6.42 -7.06 -8.20
N ALA A 135 7.30 -6.22 -7.66
CA ALA A 135 7.35 -4.80 -7.98
C ALA A 135 7.74 -4.54 -9.44
N ILE A 136 8.59 -5.40 -10.03
CA ILE A 136 8.97 -5.34 -11.44
C ILE A 136 7.84 -5.87 -12.32
N SER A 137 7.35 -7.07 -12.05
CA SER A 137 6.27 -7.72 -12.79
C SER A 137 5.67 -8.87 -11.97
N PRO A 138 4.36 -8.85 -11.69
CA PRO A 138 3.70 -9.98 -11.03
C PRO A 138 3.84 -11.30 -11.82
N ALA A 139 3.83 -11.22 -13.15
CA ALA A 139 4.04 -12.40 -14.00
C ALA A 139 5.45 -12.99 -13.81
N LEU A 140 6.46 -12.14 -13.69
CA LEU A 140 7.83 -12.56 -13.44
C LEU A 140 7.99 -13.24 -12.07
N GLU A 141 7.33 -12.72 -11.05
CA GLU A 141 7.28 -13.35 -9.72
C GLU A 141 6.78 -14.79 -9.83
N HIS A 142 5.64 -15.01 -10.48
CA HIS A 142 5.06 -16.34 -10.64
C HIS A 142 5.94 -17.30 -11.43
N VAL A 143 6.59 -16.82 -12.50
CA VAL A 143 7.51 -17.64 -13.30
C VAL A 143 8.73 -18.07 -12.47
N VAL A 144 9.35 -17.13 -11.77
CA VAL A 144 10.53 -17.41 -10.93
C VAL A 144 10.15 -18.29 -9.74
N GLU A 145 9.01 -18.04 -9.10
CA GLU A 145 8.50 -18.86 -8.00
C GLU A 145 8.28 -20.32 -8.44
N SER A 146 7.63 -20.52 -9.58
CA SER A 146 7.42 -21.85 -10.16
C SER A 146 8.73 -22.57 -10.44
N PHE A 147 9.70 -21.88 -11.03
CA PHE A 147 11.02 -22.43 -11.30
C PHE A 147 11.78 -22.78 -10.01
N MET A 148 11.76 -21.93 -9.01
CA MET A 148 12.41 -22.17 -7.71
C MET A 148 11.76 -23.31 -6.95
N LYS A 149 10.43 -23.46 -7.00
CA LYS A 149 9.72 -24.61 -6.44
C LYS A 149 10.15 -25.91 -7.11
N HIS A 150 10.31 -25.89 -8.42
CA HIS A 150 10.81 -27.06 -9.17
C HIS A 150 12.22 -27.47 -8.74
N LEU A 151 13.05 -26.51 -8.37
CA LEU A 151 14.40 -26.75 -7.83
C LEU A 151 14.42 -27.11 -6.33
N GLY A 152 13.25 -27.18 -5.68
CA GLY A 152 13.15 -27.47 -4.24
C GLY A 152 13.60 -26.30 -3.34
N LYS A 153 13.69 -25.09 -3.86
CA LYS A 153 14.08 -23.87 -3.14
C LYS A 153 13.01 -22.80 -3.30
N PRO A 154 11.90 -22.84 -2.54
CA PRO A 154 10.85 -21.84 -2.66
C PRO A 154 11.38 -20.46 -2.29
N LEU A 155 10.89 -19.42 -2.99
CA LEU A 155 11.10 -18.04 -2.58
C LEU A 155 10.31 -17.78 -1.29
N GLY A 156 11.02 -17.47 -0.21
CA GLY A 156 10.41 -17.08 1.05
C GLY A 156 9.93 -15.62 1.04
N GLU A 157 8.92 -15.34 1.83
CA GLU A 157 8.60 -13.97 2.21
C GLU A 157 9.58 -13.52 3.30
N ASP A 158 10.14 -12.32 3.16
CA ASP A 158 10.98 -11.69 4.17
C ASP A 158 10.28 -10.38 4.58
N ILE A 159 9.46 -10.49 5.61
CA ILE A 159 8.61 -9.40 6.12
C ILE A 159 9.17 -8.87 7.44
N ILE A 160 9.40 -7.56 7.47
CA ILE A 160 9.71 -6.84 8.70
C ILE A 160 8.43 -6.19 9.20
N ALA A 161 8.01 -6.52 10.42
CA ALA A 161 6.83 -5.92 11.04
C ALA A 161 6.98 -4.40 11.15
N TRP A 162 5.88 -3.68 10.96
CA TRP A 162 5.88 -2.21 11.05
C TRP A 162 6.51 -1.68 12.33
N SER A 163 6.21 -2.31 13.47
CA SER A 163 6.76 -1.93 14.78
C SER A 163 8.27 -2.18 14.94
N CYS A 164 8.88 -2.97 14.03
CA CYS A 164 10.29 -3.34 14.06
C CYS A 164 11.13 -2.58 13.01
N MET A 165 10.61 -1.51 12.46
CA MET A 165 11.30 -0.73 11.45
C MET A 165 11.30 0.76 11.76
N ASP A 166 12.40 1.43 11.44
CA ASP A 166 12.55 2.87 11.49
C ASP A 166 12.83 3.44 10.10
N LEU A 167 12.14 4.51 9.76
CA LEU A 167 12.37 5.24 8.51
C LEU A 167 13.60 6.14 8.65
N LEU A 168 14.54 6.02 7.71
CA LEU A 168 15.79 6.81 7.73
C LEU A 168 15.58 8.29 7.43
N ASP A 169 14.52 8.65 6.71
CA ASP A 169 14.29 10.00 6.19
C ASP A 169 13.18 10.77 6.91
N ARG A 170 13.23 10.82 8.25
CA ARG A 170 12.38 11.77 8.99
C ARG A 170 13.04 13.12 9.27
N SER A 171 14.29 13.29 8.90
CA SER A 171 15.01 14.52 9.22
C SER A 171 15.50 15.20 7.96
N THR A 172 14.73 16.00 7.34
CA THR A 172 15.16 17.23 6.66
C THR A 172 14.02 17.78 5.82
N LYS A 173 13.01 18.29 6.49
CA LYS A 173 12.28 19.45 5.96
C LYS A 173 12.03 20.37 7.13
N ASN A 174 13.04 21.17 7.44
CA ASN A 174 12.83 22.50 7.97
C ASN A 174 12.34 23.40 6.87
#